data_7c208baec91e2460a437bfc8cd3cb128
#
_entry.id   7c208baec91e2460a437bfc8cd3cb128
#
_cell.length_a   1.000
_cell.length_b   1.000
_cell.length_c   1.000
_cell.angle_alpha   90.00
_cell.angle_beta   90.00
_cell.angle_gamma   90.00
#
_symmetry.space_group_name_H-M   'P 1'
#
loop_
_entity.id
_entity.type
_entity.pdbx_description
1 polymer ?
#
loop_
_entity_poly.entity_id
_entity_poly.type
_entity_poly.pdbx_seq_one_letter_code
_entity_poly.pdbx_strand_id
1 'polypeptide(L)'
;EKIKIFFYLMVNDISDVYILAPKNFYYYLPLFFRKIKFHAVCIESETSRPSKFLKKYLYNKEILYRNNKSKILSVYKVLENLINHKTECKDFVSLDFEKFCFFEFPKNSTFFHYKHNLFDEKLNWSNFEIKNFIYYLSKNREYIVFSSELNNEEKDNFFYKNFNSFDFNTKNFNKLNNDNVLYLKNIEGKNLVNAIYLCKDVIAPESGITHIGSFLNKNTLALMHFNFKYKSDIFRQIIACKEWAPLSNFKFTILKKNYSKSINKLSKLM
;
A
#
# COMPACT_ATOMS: atom_id res chain seq x y z
N GLU A 1 8.66 -1.96 -24.08
CA GLU A 1 7.86 -0.99 -23.31
C GLU A 1 8.25 0.45 -23.65
N LYS A 2 9.54 0.84 -23.59
CA LYS A 2 10.03 2.21 -23.88
C LYS A 2 9.67 2.67 -25.30
N ILE A 3 9.82 1.80 -26.27
CA ILE A 3 9.48 2.09 -27.69
C ILE A 3 7.97 2.31 -27.84
N LYS A 4 7.15 1.53 -27.15
CA LYS A 4 5.68 1.70 -27.17
C LYS A 4 5.26 3.06 -26.64
N ILE A 5 5.85 3.52 -25.53
CA ILE A 5 5.57 4.85 -24.97
C ILE A 5 5.99 5.95 -25.96
N PHE A 6 7.16 5.82 -26.59
CA PHE A 6 7.62 6.78 -27.57
C PHE A 6 6.65 6.91 -28.74
N PHE A 7 6.25 5.79 -29.35
CA PHE A 7 5.25 5.78 -30.43
C PHE A 7 3.89 6.29 -29.96
N TYR A 8 3.46 5.94 -28.73
CA TYR A 8 2.21 6.45 -28.19
C TYR A 8 2.20 7.98 -28.10
N LEU A 9 3.29 8.58 -27.63
CA LEU A 9 3.44 10.05 -27.57
C LEU A 9 3.53 10.70 -28.96
N MET A 10 4.01 9.97 -29.98
CA MET A 10 4.07 10.47 -31.37
C MET A 10 2.72 10.54 -32.06
N VAL A 11 1.85 9.55 -31.82
CA VAL A 11 0.61 9.40 -32.60
C VAL A 11 -0.63 9.96 -31.90
N ASN A 12 -0.52 10.29 -30.62
CA ASN A 12 -1.64 10.85 -29.84
C ASN A 12 -1.43 12.33 -29.54
N ASP A 13 -2.50 13.09 -29.56
CA ASP A 13 -2.48 14.52 -29.22
C ASP A 13 -2.46 14.69 -27.69
N ILE A 14 -1.25 14.68 -27.13
CA ILE A 14 -1.02 14.76 -25.68
C ILE A 14 -0.44 16.13 -25.36
N SER A 15 -1.12 16.86 -24.48
CA SER A 15 -0.67 18.18 -24.03
C SER A 15 0.34 18.12 -22.88
N ASP A 16 0.13 17.20 -21.96
CA ASP A 16 0.87 17.13 -20.69
C ASP A 16 1.27 15.69 -20.34
N VAL A 17 2.51 15.51 -19.88
CA VAL A 17 3.06 14.23 -19.39
C VAL A 17 3.61 14.40 -18.00
N TYR A 18 3.17 13.55 -17.07
CA TYR A 18 3.60 13.54 -15.68
C TYR A 18 4.52 12.33 -15.41
N ILE A 19 5.78 12.60 -15.06
CA ILE A 19 6.79 11.59 -14.76
C ILE A 19 6.92 11.49 -13.23
N LEU A 20 6.34 10.43 -12.64
CA LEU A 20 6.21 10.29 -11.18
C LEU A 20 7.37 9.52 -10.54
N ALA A 21 7.90 8.53 -11.24
CA ALA A 21 9.05 7.73 -10.81
C ALA A 21 9.96 7.48 -12.01
N PRO A 22 10.75 8.46 -12.43
CA PRO A 22 11.46 8.38 -13.68
C PRO A 22 12.62 7.39 -13.62
N LYS A 23 12.65 6.48 -14.58
CA LYS A 23 13.86 5.77 -14.98
C LYS A 23 14.60 6.65 -15.99
N ASN A 24 15.91 6.52 -16.10
CA ASN A 24 16.80 7.39 -16.92
C ASN A 24 16.24 7.77 -18.29
N PHE A 25 15.61 6.83 -18.99
CA PHE A 25 15.05 7.09 -20.32
C PHE A 25 13.97 8.18 -20.32
N TYR A 26 13.09 8.20 -19.36
CA TYR A 26 11.95 9.13 -19.33
C TYR A 26 12.37 10.58 -19.11
N TYR A 27 13.51 10.82 -18.47
CA TYR A 27 14.06 12.16 -18.29
C TYR A 27 14.43 12.85 -19.61
N TYR A 28 14.69 12.07 -20.66
CA TYR A 28 15.11 12.60 -21.97
C TYR A 28 13.97 12.69 -22.98
N LEU A 29 12.76 12.21 -22.66
CA LEU A 29 11.59 12.34 -23.54
C LEU A 29 11.32 13.79 -24.00
N PRO A 30 11.44 14.82 -23.12
CA PRO A 30 11.22 16.21 -23.54
C PRO A 30 12.12 16.69 -24.68
N LEU A 31 13.27 16.07 -24.89
CA LEU A 31 14.15 16.41 -26.05
C LEU A 31 13.51 16.09 -27.39
N PHE A 32 12.64 15.10 -27.44
CA PHE A 32 12.01 14.61 -28.66
C PHE A 32 10.61 15.19 -28.87
N PHE A 33 9.95 15.66 -27.82
CA PHE A 33 8.56 16.09 -27.85
C PHE A 33 8.38 17.52 -27.34
N ARG A 34 8.84 18.50 -28.14
CA ARG A 34 8.84 19.92 -27.75
C ARG A 34 7.45 20.55 -27.58
N LYS A 35 6.41 19.96 -28.17
CA LYS A 35 5.03 20.45 -28.04
C LYS A 35 4.33 19.95 -26.78
N ILE A 36 4.86 18.92 -26.15
CA ILE A 36 4.29 18.32 -24.94
C ILE A 36 4.92 18.99 -23.71
N LYS A 37 4.09 19.38 -22.75
CA LYS A 37 4.56 19.89 -21.45
C LYS A 37 4.92 18.71 -20.54
N PHE A 38 6.14 18.69 -20.06
CA PHE A 38 6.62 17.65 -19.16
C PHE A 38 6.71 18.17 -17.72
N HIS A 39 6.14 17.42 -16.80
CA HIS A 39 6.16 17.68 -15.37
C HIS A 39 6.83 16.49 -14.69
N ALA A 40 7.86 16.70 -13.88
CA ALA A 40 8.62 15.61 -13.31
C ALA A 40 8.80 15.74 -11.79
N VAL A 41 8.68 14.62 -11.10
CA VAL A 41 9.11 14.46 -9.71
C VAL A 41 10.55 13.95 -9.72
N CYS A 42 11.47 14.71 -9.20
CA CYS A 42 12.89 14.36 -9.16
C CYS A 42 13.34 14.10 -7.72
N ILE A 43 13.99 12.95 -7.49
CA ILE A 43 14.57 12.60 -6.18
C ILE A 43 16.02 13.09 -6.13
N GLU A 44 16.39 13.87 -5.14
CA GLU A 44 17.71 14.53 -5.08
C GLU A 44 18.90 13.55 -4.93
N SER A 45 18.68 12.40 -4.34
CA SER A 45 19.73 11.39 -4.04
C SER A 45 20.08 10.46 -5.18
N GLU A 46 19.34 10.46 -6.30
CA GLU A 46 19.62 9.54 -7.41
C GLU A 46 20.71 10.09 -8.34
N THR A 47 21.74 9.31 -8.56
CA THR A 47 22.93 9.66 -9.35
C THR A 47 22.69 9.74 -10.86
N SER A 48 21.56 9.24 -11.35
CA SER A 48 21.25 9.08 -12.78
C SER A 48 20.42 10.21 -13.39
N ARG A 49 20.58 11.43 -12.92
CA ARG A 49 19.75 12.58 -13.27
C ARG A 49 20.31 13.41 -14.42
N PRO A 50 19.44 14.02 -15.25
CA PRO A 50 19.89 15.14 -16.08
C PRO A 50 20.50 16.21 -15.17
N SER A 51 21.56 16.88 -15.64
CA SER A 51 22.17 17.97 -14.88
C SER A 51 21.10 19.04 -14.52
N LYS A 52 21.34 19.83 -13.45
CA LYS A 52 20.43 20.92 -13.06
C LYS A 52 20.14 21.89 -14.23
N PHE A 53 21.13 22.08 -15.09
CA PHE A 53 21.01 22.91 -16.29
C PHE A 53 19.99 22.32 -17.28
N LEU A 54 20.11 21.03 -17.62
CA LEU A 54 19.17 20.36 -18.54
C LEU A 54 17.74 20.36 -18.02
N LYS A 55 17.53 20.15 -16.72
CA LYS A 55 16.20 20.13 -16.12
C LYS A 55 15.42 21.41 -16.30
N LYS A 56 16.09 22.56 -16.17
CA LYS A 56 15.47 23.88 -16.36
C LYS A 56 14.90 24.06 -17.76
N TYR A 57 15.48 23.41 -18.76
CA TYR A 57 15.04 23.51 -20.15
C TYR A 57 14.09 22.40 -20.59
N LEU A 58 14.09 21.29 -19.87
CA LEU A 58 13.33 20.10 -20.26
C LEU A 58 11.95 20.05 -19.61
N TYR A 59 11.78 20.62 -18.40
CA TYR A 59 10.54 20.47 -17.65
C TYR A 59 9.84 21.80 -17.44
N ASN A 60 8.54 21.81 -17.72
CA ASN A 60 7.68 22.95 -17.43
C ASN A 60 7.46 23.14 -15.92
N LYS A 61 7.40 22.02 -15.19
CA LYS A 61 7.34 22.05 -13.74
C LYS A 61 8.18 20.91 -13.17
N GLU A 62 9.19 21.29 -12.38
CA GLU A 62 9.99 20.33 -11.62
C GLU A 62 9.62 20.45 -10.15
N ILE A 63 9.25 19.32 -9.53
CA ILE A 63 9.16 19.22 -8.08
C ILE A 63 10.33 18.40 -7.59
N LEU A 64 11.24 19.07 -6.90
CA LEU A 64 12.34 18.41 -6.22
C LEU A 64 11.83 17.73 -4.97
N TYR A 65 11.84 16.42 -5.02
CA TYR A 65 11.65 15.61 -3.82
C TYR A 65 12.95 15.62 -3.01
N ARG A 66 13.03 16.56 -2.07
CA ARG A 66 14.17 16.64 -1.16
C ARG A 66 13.95 15.75 0.04
N ASN A 67 14.82 14.78 0.18
CA ASN A 67 15.01 14.06 1.41
C ASN A 67 15.77 14.93 2.42
N ASN A 68 15.15 16.04 2.81
CA ASN A 68 15.74 16.92 3.81
C ASN A 68 15.37 16.41 5.20
N LYS A 69 16.36 16.21 6.07
CA LYS A 69 16.23 15.67 7.44
C LYS A 69 15.10 16.31 8.27
N SER A 70 14.66 17.52 7.91
CA SER A 70 13.64 18.29 8.63
C SER A 70 12.22 18.25 8.03
N LYS A 71 12.05 17.93 6.75
CA LYS A 71 10.73 17.91 6.08
C LYS A 71 10.65 16.83 5.04
N ILE A 72 10.25 15.64 5.44
CA ILE A 72 9.92 14.58 4.52
C ILE A 72 8.49 14.80 4.04
N LEU A 73 8.35 15.21 2.79
CA LEU A 73 7.04 15.28 2.14
C LEU A 73 6.65 13.87 1.67
N SER A 74 5.42 13.46 1.92
CA SER A 74 4.92 12.23 1.34
C SER A 74 4.82 12.36 -0.18
N VAL A 75 4.96 11.25 -0.90
CA VAL A 75 4.81 11.20 -2.36
C VAL A 75 3.47 11.80 -2.79
N TYR A 76 2.42 11.60 -2.03
CA TYR A 76 1.08 12.17 -2.29
C TYR A 76 1.07 13.70 -2.26
N LYS A 77 1.72 14.33 -1.28
CA LYS A 77 1.84 15.80 -1.25
C LYS A 77 2.66 16.34 -2.38
N VAL A 78 3.67 15.60 -2.81
CA VAL A 78 4.46 15.95 -3.99
C VAL A 78 3.58 15.89 -5.24
N LEU A 79 2.74 14.87 -5.38
CA LEU A 79 1.79 14.73 -6.47
C LEU A 79 0.74 15.84 -6.46
N GLU A 80 0.11 16.14 -5.31
CA GLU A 80 -0.84 17.24 -5.17
C GLU A 80 -0.24 18.58 -5.62
N ASN A 81 1.01 18.83 -5.22
CA ASN A 81 1.72 20.03 -5.65
C ASN A 81 2.01 20.03 -7.15
N LEU A 82 2.29 18.86 -7.75
CA LEU A 82 2.58 18.73 -9.16
C LEU A 82 1.35 19.01 -10.02
N ILE A 83 0.21 18.46 -9.65
CA ILE A 83 -1.06 18.59 -10.39
C ILE A 83 -1.87 19.82 -9.98
N ASN A 84 -1.44 20.57 -8.95
CA ASN A 84 -2.18 21.69 -8.35
C ASN A 84 -3.59 21.32 -7.87
N HIS A 85 -3.81 20.11 -7.44
CA HIS A 85 -5.10 19.61 -7.00
C HIS A 85 -4.95 18.85 -5.68
N LYS A 86 -5.82 19.14 -4.71
CA LYS A 86 -5.95 18.30 -3.51
C LYS A 86 -6.71 17.05 -3.88
N THR A 87 -6.07 15.91 -3.69
CA THR A 87 -6.71 14.61 -3.88
C THR A 87 -7.64 14.31 -2.71
N GLU A 88 -8.91 14.14 -3.00
CA GLU A 88 -9.90 13.68 -2.04
C GLU A 88 -10.30 12.23 -2.35
N CYS A 89 -10.73 11.50 -1.34
CA CYS A 89 -11.16 10.10 -1.51
C CYS A 89 -12.25 9.96 -2.59
N LYS A 90 -13.18 10.92 -2.66
CA LYS A 90 -14.25 10.96 -3.67
C LYS A 90 -13.76 11.04 -5.12
N ASP A 91 -12.55 11.57 -5.36
CA ASP A 91 -11.98 11.72 -6.70
C ASP A 91 -11.54 10.37 -7.29
N PHE A 92 -11.33 9.37 -6.43
CA PHE A 92 -10.86 8.03 -6.81
C PHE A 92 -11.94 6.95 -6.71
N VAL A 93 -13.07 7.25 -6.07
CA VAL A 93 -14.03 6.24 -5.65
C VAL A 93 -15.41 6.57 -6.24
N SER A 94 -15.59 6.31 -7.52
CA SER A 94 -16.92 6.02 -8.08
C SER A 94 -17.23 4.52 -7.91
N LEU A 95 -17.11 4.02 -6.68
CA LEU A 95 -17.40 2.62 -6.40
C LEU A 95 -18.89 2.50 -6.10
N ASP A 96 -19.56 1.71 -6.90
CA ASP A 96 -20.92 1.26 -6.65
C ASP A 96 -20.89 0.25 -5.48
N PHE A 97 -20.90 0.77 -4.26
CA PHE A 97 -20.79 -0.04 -3.03
C PHE A 97 -22.05 -0.84 -2.73
N GLU A 98 -23.18 -0.53 -3.39
CA GLU A 98 -24.47 -1.15 -3.11
C GLU A 98 -24.55 -2.63 -3.49
N LYS A 99 -23.64 -3.13 -4.31
CA LYS A 99 -23.63 -4.52 -4.78
C LYS A 99 -22.75 -5.48 -4.02
N PHE A 100 -22.07 -5.06 -2.95
CA PHE A 100 -21.24 -5.94 -2.11
C PHE A 100 -22.04 -6.55 -0.95
N CYS A 101 -23.17 -7.16 -1.27
CA CYS A 101 -24.16 -7.61 -0.29
C CYS A 101 -24.03 -9.06 0.17
N PHE A 102 -22.82 -9.66 0.17
CA PHE A 102 -22.70 -11.03 0.69
C PHE A 102 -22.54 -11.07 2.21
N PHE A 103 -22.07 -9.98 2.84
CA PHE A 103 -21.85 -9.93 4.29
C PHE A 103 -22.13 -8.53 4.83
N GLU A 104 -22.89 -8.46 5.92
CA GLU A 104 -22.87 -7.30 6.80
C GLU A 104 -21.71 -7.44 7.76
N PHE A 105 -20.64 -6.67 7.53
CA PHE A 105 -19.56 -6.60 8.50
C PHE A 105 -20.01 -5.77 9.72
N PRO A 106 -19.69 -6.21 10.95
CA PRO A 106 -19.88 -5.38 12.12
C PRO A 106 -19.24 -4.00 11.95
N LYS A 107 -19.89 -2.93 12.44
CA LYS A 107 -19.44 -1.53 12.23
C LYS A 107 -17.99 -1.24 12.63
N ASN A 108 -17.45 -2.01 13.59
CA ASN A 108 -16.08 -1.85 14.10
C ASN A 108 -15.12 -2.90 13.53
N SER A 109 -15.41 -3.48 12.38
CA SER A 109 -14.52 -4.46 11.75
C SER A 109 -13.18 -3.84 11.36
N THR A 110 -12.12 -4.63 11.51
CA THR A 110 -10.77 -4.29 11.06
C THR A 110 -10.40 -5.19 9.89
N PHE A 111 -9.97 -4.60 8.79
CA PHE A 111 -9.42 -5.35 7.67
C PHE A 111 -7.95 -5.65 7.94
N PHE A 112 -7.57 -6.93 7.89
CA PHE A 112 -6.18 -7.38 7.97
C PHE A 112 -5.76 -8.02 6.65
N HIS A 113 -4.54 -7.73 6.19
CA HIS A 113 -3.96 -8.42 5.02
C HIS A 113 -2.73 -9.20 5.41
N TYR A 114 -2.74 -10.52 5.13
CA TYR A 114 -1.58 -11.36 5.29
C TYR A 114 -0.70 -11.28 4.04
N LYS A 115 0.62 -11.16 4.24
CA LYS A 115 1.61 -11.12 3.17
C LYS A 115 2.75 -12.09 3.47
N HIS A 116 2.94 -13.09 2.61
CA HIS A 116 3.94 -14.15 2.76
C HIS A 116 5.35 -13.59 2.98
N ASN A 117 5.76 -12.66 2.12
CA ASN A 117 7.10 -12.04 2.24
C ASN A 117 7.39 -11.42 3.61
N LEU A 118 6.37 -10.87 4.29
CA LEU A 118 6.56 -10.34 5.64
C LEU A 118 6.58 -11.45 6.70
N PHE A 119 5.55 -12.27 6.75
CA PHE A 119 5.33 -13.16 7.88
C PHE A 119 6.19 -14.42 7.81
N ASP A 120 6.31 -15.04 6.64
CA ASP A 120 7.06 -16.29 6.48
C ASP A 120 8.54 -16.02 6.17
N GLU A 121 8.86 -15.17 5.20
CA GLU A 121 10.26 -14.99 4.78
C GLU A 121 11.05 -14.07 5.73
N LYS A 122 10.51 -12.90 6.07
CA LYS A 122 11.24 -11.91 6.87
C LYS A 122 11.14 -12.17 8.36
N LEU A 123 9.94 -12.43 8.88
CA LEU A 123 9.71 -12.71 10.29
C LEU A 123 10.00 -14.17 10.64
N ASN A 124 9.82 -15.07 9.68
CA ASN A 124 9.90 -16.52 9.85
C ASN A 124 8.96 -17.02 10.96
N TRP A 125 7.72 -16.51 10.96
CA TRP A 125 6.70 -16.96 11.89
C TRP A 125 6.06 -18.24 11.41
N SER A 126 5.89 -19.18 12.35
CA SER A 126 5.17 -20.42 12.11
C SER A 126 3.67 -20.19 11.85
N ASN A 127 2.99 -21.16 11.25
CA ASN A 127 1.55 -21.12 11.06
C ASN A 127 0.81 -20.94 12.40
N PHE A 128 1.34 -21.51 13.50
CA PHE A 128 0.79 -21.33 14.84
C PHE A 128 0.90 -19.87 15.32
N GLU A 129 2.05 -19.22 15.13
CA GLU A 129 2.25 -17.82 15.49
C GLU A 129 1.39 -16.88 14.66
N ILE A 130 1.24 -17.16 13.35
CA ILE A 130 0.34 -16.40 12.47
C ILE A 130 -1.11 -16.52 12.92
N LYS A 131 -1.56 -17.74 13.21
CA LYS A 131 -2.91 -17.98 13.74
C LYS A 131 -3.15 -17.23 15.05
N ASN A 132 -2.20 -17.32 15.98
CA ASN A 132 -2.27 -16.61 17.25
C ASN A 132 -2.26 -15.09 17.08
N PHE A 133 -1.53 -14.58 16.06
CA PHE A 133 -1.54 -13.17 15.74
C PHE A 133 -2.93 -12.68 15.28
N ILE A 134 -3.59 -13.44 14.41
CA ILE A 134 -4.95 -13.12 13.95
C ILE A 134 -5.93 -13.15 15.12
N TYR A 135 -5.85 -14.14 15.99
CA TYR A 135 -6.67 -14.20 17.21
C TYR A 135 -6.34 -13.09 18.21
N TYR A 136 -5.07 -12.69 18.32
CA TYR A 136 -4.70 -11.52 19.11
C TYR A 136 -5.36 -10.25 18.56
N LEU A 137 -5.37 -10.06 17.26
CA LEU A 137 -6.07 -8.94 16.63
C LEU A 137 -7.58 -9.00 16.94
N SER A 138 -8.22 -10.16 16.84
CA SER A 138 -9.65 -10.30 17.08
C SER A 138 -10.06 -10.06 18.55
N LYS A 139 -9.17 -10.32 19.50
CA LYS A 139 -9.41 -10.00 20.91
C LYS A 139 -9.38 -8.50 21.23
N ASN A 140 -8.63 -7.73 20.44
CA ASN A 140 -8.45 -6.30 20.63
C ASN A 140 -9.33 -5.46 19.67
N ARG A 141 -10.03 -6.13 18.76
CA ARG A 141 -10.93 -5.54 17.78
C ARG A 141 -12.21 -6.37 17.75
N GLU A 142 -13.35 -5.75 17.53
CA GLU A 142 -14.64 -6.48 17.57
C GLU A 142 -14.69 -7.62 16.54
N TYR A 143 -14.17 -7.37 15.34
CA TYR A 143 -14.22 -8.32 14.26
C TYR A 143 -13.04 -8.14 13.30
N ILE A 144 -12.44 -9.23 12.88
CA ILE A 144 -11.36 -9.24 11.89
C ILE A 144 -11.86 -9.84 10.58
N VAL A 145 -11.79 -9.05 9.53
CA VAL A 145 -11.93 -9.51 8.14
C VAL A 145 -10.53 -9.54 7.54
N PHE A 146 -10.09 -10.67 7.00
CA PHE A 146 -8.75 -10.72 6.46
C PHE A 146 -8.66 -11.42 5.10
N SER A 147 -7.63 -11.07 4.34
CA SER A 147 -7.25 -11.69 3.07
C SER A 147 -5.79 -12.09 3.06
N SER A 148 -5.41 -12.99 2.16
CA SER A 148 -4.03 -13.35 1.84
C SER A 148 -3.63 -12.83 0.45
N GLU A 149 -2.35 -12.94 0.12
CA GLU A 149 -1.88 -12.79 -1.27
C GLU A 149 -2.47 -13.90 -2.15
N LEU A 150 -2.81 -13.56 -3.37
CA LEU A 150 -3.27 -14.54 -4.36
C LEU A 150 -2.16 -15.56 -4.69
N ASN A 151 -2.57 -16.77 -5.07
CA ASN A 151 -1.69 -17.86 -5.52
C ASN A 151 -0.77 -18.47 -4.42
N ASN A 152 -1.17 -18.43 -3.17
CA ASN A 152 -0.51 -19.15 -2.08
C ASN A 152 -1.41 -20.26 -1.53
N GLU A 153 -1.52 -21.37 -2.29
CA GLU A 153 -2.46 -22.47 -1.97
C GLU A 153 -2.24 -23.08 -0.58
N GLU A 154 -1.00 -23.19 -0.11
CA GLU A 154 -0.69 -23.75 1.20
C GLU A 154 -1.31 -22.89 2.32
N LYS A 155 -1.10 -21.56 2.26
CA LYS A 155 -1.64 -20.64 3.25
C LYS A 155 -3.15 -20.48 3.13
N ASP A 156 -3.67 -20.47 1.91
CA ASP A 156 -5.11 -20.40 1.66
C ASP A 156 -5.82 -21.62 2.26
N ASN A 157 -5.26 -22.81 2.07
CA ASN A 157 -5.78 -24.04 2.67
C ASN A 157 -5.66 -24.04 4.21
N PHE A 158 -4.55 -23.51 4.74
CA PHE A 158 -4.37 -23.34 6.17
C PHE A 158 -5.41 -22.40 6.76
N PHE A 159 -5.62 -21.22 6.17
CA PHE A 159 -6.60 -20.25 6.64
C PHE A 159 -8.03 -20.76 6.49
N TYR A 160 -8.37 -21.37 5.37
CA TYR A 160 -9.68 -21.93 5.10
C TYR A 160 -10.09 -23.02 6.11
N LYS A 161 -9.13 -23.83 6.57
CA LYS A 161 -9.36 -24.86 7.59
C LYS A 161 -9.45 -24.33 9.02
N ASN A 162 -8.94 -23.14 9.30
CA ASN A 162 -8.77 -22.63 10.67
C ASN A 162 -9.67 -21.44 11.01
N PHE A 163 -10.31 -20.81 10.02
CA PHE A 163 -11.15 -19.62 10.22
C PHE A 163 -12.45 -19.74 9.44
N ASN A 164 -13.50 -19.04 9.90
CA ASN A 164 -14.67 -18.80 9.03
C ASN A 164 -14.18 -18.22 7.72
N SER A 165 -14.63 -18.75 6.60
CA SER A 165 -14.04 -18.40 5.31
C SER A 165 -15.10 -18.30 4.22
N PHE A 166 -14.94 -17.30 3.35
CA PHE A 166 -15.68 -17.18 2.11
C PHE A 166 -14.74 -17.22 0.92
N ASP A 167 -15.01 -18.10 -0.02
CA ASP A 167 -14.23 -18.24 -1.26
C ASP A 167 -14.95 -17.53 -2.41
N PHE A 168 -14.35 -16.49 -2.95
CA PHE A 168 -14.92 -15.69 -4.04
C PHE A 168 -15.01 -16.43 -5.37
N ASN A 169 -14.16 -17.45 -5.60
CA ASN A 169 -14.19 -18.24 -6.82
C ASN A 169 -15.35 -19.23 -6.82
N THR A 170 -15.53 -19.96 -5.72
CA THR A 170 -16.57 -20.99 -5.61
C THR A 170 -17.86 -20.46 -5.03
N LYS A 171 -17.86 -19.25 -4.46
CA LYS A 171 -18.97 -18.63 -3.71
C LYS A 171 -19.44 -19.47 -2.51
N ASN A 172 -18.56 -20.30 -1.96
CA ASN A 172 -18.83 -21.16 -0.83
C ASN A 172 -18.42 -20.50 0.49
N PHE A 173 -19.26 -20.68 1.50
CA PHE A 173 -18.98 -20.25 2.86
C PHE A 173 -18.64 -21.47 3.73
N ASN A 174 -17.46 -21.44 4.36
CA ASN A 174 -17.07 -22.43 5.37
C ASN A 174 -17.22 -21.80 6.75
N LYS A 175 -18.22 -22.22 7.49
CA LYS A 175 -18.53 -21.73 8.84
C LYS A 175 -17.89 -22.65 9.87
N LEU A 176 -16.99 -22.10 10.69
CA LEU A 176 -16.42 -22.71 11.87
C LEU A 176 -17.03 -22.03 13.11
N ASN A 177 -17.01 -22.71 14.24
CA ASN A 177 -17.67 -22.21 15.46
C ASN A 177 -16.94 -21.07 16.19
N ASN A 178 -16.05 -20.31 15.53
CA ASN A 178 -15.27 -19.22 16.13
C ASN A 178 -15.45 -17.90 15.38
N ASP A 179 -15.95 -16.92 16.01
CA ASP A 179 -17.00 -16.03 15.56
C ASP A 179 -16.54 -14.62 15.16
N ASN A 180 -15.33 -14.18 15.51
CA ASN A 180 -14.89 -12.80 15.29
C ASN A 180 -13.83 -12.68 14.18
N VAL A 181 -13.65 -13.71 13.36
CA VAL A 181 -12.66 -13.72 12.28
C VAL A 181 -13.27 -14.31 11.01
N LEU A 182 -13.18 -13.57 9.90
CA LEU A 182 -13.59 -14.01 8.58
C LEU A 182 -12.42 -13.93 7.59
N TYR A 183 -12.05 -15.06 7.00
CA TYR A 183 -11.10 -15.13 5.92
C TYR A 183 -11.80 -14.98 4.56
N LEU A 184 -11.30 -14.06 3.74
CA LEU A 184 -11.78 -13.82 2.37
C LEU A 184 -10.77 -14.42 1.39
N LYS A 185 -11.05 -15.65 0.96
CA LYS A 185 -10.21 -16.37 -0.01
C LYS A 185 -10.47 -15.87 -1.43
N ASN A 186 -9.42 -15.74 -2.22
CA ASN A 186 -9.46 -15.32 -3.63
C ASN A 186 -10.15 -13.96 -3.86
N ILE A 187 -10.10 -13.08 -2.87
CA ILE A 187 -10.63 -11.73 -3.01
C ILE A 187 -9.69 -10.84 -3.80
N GLU A 188 -10.18 -10.16 -4.82
CA GLU A 188 -9.39 -9.25 -5.66
C GLU A 188 -10.21 -8.07 -6.19
N GLY A 189 -9.50 -7.12 -6.83
CA GLY A 189 -10.10 -6.00 -7.55
C GLY A 189 -11.11 -5.20 -6.72
N LYS A 190 -12.30 -5.00 -7.28
CA LYS A 190 -13.37 -4.23 -6.64
C LYS A 190 -13.84 -4.83 -5.30
N ASN A 191 -13.89 -6.15 -5.20
CA ASN A 191 -14.31 -6.83 -3.98
C ASN A 191 -13.37 -6.55 -2.82
N LEU A 192 -12.06 -6.55 -3.08
CA LEU A 192 -11.04 -6.21 -2.09
C LEU A 192 -11.19 -4.76 -1.60
N VAL A 193 -11.37 -3.82 -2.52
CA VAL A 193 -11.56 -2.40 -2.18
C VAL A 193 -12.84 -2.21 -1.36
N ASN A 194 -13.93 -2.89 -1.73
CA ASN A 194 -15.19 -2.85 -0.99
C ASN A 194 -15.05 -3.43 0.43
N ALA A 195 -14.36 -4.56 0.60
CA ALA A 195 -14.10 -5.13 1.91
C ALA A 195 -13.32 -4.15 2.82
N ILE A 196 -12.31 -3.48 2.27
CA ILE A 196 -11.56 -2.44 2.97
C ILE A 196 -12.47 -1.25 3.31
N TYR A 197 -13.34 -0.83 2.38
CA TYR A 197 -14.26 0.27 2.60
C TYR A 197 -15.25 0.01 3.73
N LEU A 198 -15.78 -1.19 3.83
CA LEU A 198 -16.73 -1.58 4.88
C LEU A 198 -16.10 -1.69 6.27
N CYS A 199 -14.79 -1.87 6.34
CA CYS A 199 -14.06 -1.90 7.61
C CYS A 199 -13.76 -0.48 8.13
N LYS A 200 -13.66 -0.33 9.45
CA LYS A 200 -13.27 0.91 10.12
C LYS A 200 -11.77 1.16 10.04
N ASP A 201 -11.00 0.13 10.30
CA ASP A 201 -9.55 0.17 10.40
C ASP A 201 -8.90 -0.80 9.39
N VAL A 202 -7.66 -0.52 9.01
CA VAL A 202 -6.84 -1.38 8.14
C VAL A 202 -5.52 -1.70 8.82
N ILE A 203 -5.17 -2.98 8.88
CA ILE A 203 -3.87 -3.47 9.35
C ILE A 203 -3.26 -4.30 8.22
N ALA A 204 -2.13 -3.89 7.68
CA ALA A 204 -1.50 -4.62 6.59
C ALA A 204 0.01 -4.40 6.56
N PRO A 205 0.79 -5.33 6.00
CA PRO A 205 2.15 -5.03 5.55
C PRO A 205 2.15 -3.82 4.63
N GLU A 206 3.24 -3.05 4.64
CA GLU A 206 3.42 -1.93 3.72
C GLU A 206 3.28 -2.45 2.28
N SER A 207 2.21 -2.02 1.60
CA SER A 207 1.76 -2.54 0.30
C SER A 207 0.66 -1.66 -0.28
N GLY A 208 0.16 -1.99 -1.46
CA GLY A 208 -1.02 -1.36 -2.06
C GLY A 208 -2.24 -1.29 -1.13
N ILE A 209 -2.42 -2.29 -0.24
CA ILE A 209 -3.54 -2.32 0.72
C ILE A 209 -3.48 -1.15 1.71
N THR A 210 -2.31 -0.81 2.23
CA THR A 210 -2.16 0.33 3.14
C THR A 210 -2.45 1.65 2.44
N HIS A 211 -2.11 1.75 1.16
CA HIS A 211 -2.44 2.93 0.34
C HIS A 211 -3.95 3.01 0.10
N ILE A 212 -4.60 1.91 -0.29
CA ILE A 212 -6.07 1.86 -0.47
C ILE A 212 -6.76 2.25 0.84
N GLY A 213 -6.38 1.68 1.97
CA GLY A 213 -6.95 2.02 3.27
C GLY A 213 -6.86 3.51 3.58
N SER A 214 -5.71 4.11 3.31
CA SER A 214 -5.50 5.52 3.51
C SER A 214 -6.32 6.40 2.55
N PHE A 215 -6.40 6.05 1.26
CA PHE A 215 -7.25 6.75 0.29
C PHE A 215 -8.73 6.69 0.67
N LEU A 216 -9.18 5.58 1.24
CA LEU A 216 -10.53 5.41 1.77
C LEU A 216 -10.73 6.08 3.14
N ASN A 217 -9.77 6.87 3.59
CA ASN A 217 -9.79 7.59 4.87
C ASN A 217 -9.95 6.68 6.10
N LYS A 218 -9.40 5.45 6.04
CA LYS A 218 -9.40 4.50 7.14
C LYS A 218 -8.20 4.74 8.08
N ASN A 219 -8.36 4.41 9.37
CA ASN A 219 -7.20 4.33 10.26
C ASN A 219 -6.32 3.18 9.81
N THR A 220 -5.15 3.49 9.29
CA THR A 220 -4.28 2.48 8.68
C THR A 220 -3.03 2.25 9.52
N LEU A 221 -2.80 0.99 9.91
CA LEU A 221 -1.59 0.54 10.58
C LEU A 221 -0.75 -0.31 9.64
N ALA A 222 0.38 0.22 9.18
CA ALA A 222 1.33 -0.53 8.37
C ALA A 222 2.25 -1.39 9.24
N LEU A 223 2.34 -2.67 8.90
CA LEU A 223 3.25 -3.63 9.52
C LEU A 223 4.54 -3.71 8.71
N MET A 224 5.68 -3.56 9.37
CA MET A 224 6.99 -3.54 8.74
C MET A 224 7.96 -4.44 9.46
N HIS A 225 8.93 -4.97 8.73
CA HIS A 225 10.09 -5.65 9.31
C HIS A 225 11.35 -5.17 8.60
N PHE A 226 12.37 -4.91 9.38
CA PHE A 226 13.65 -4.42 8.88
C PHE A 226 14.79 -5.34 9.34
N ASN A 227 15.57 -5.82 8.38
CA ASN A 227 16.85 -6.47 8.67
C ASN A 227 17.90 -5.38 8.90
N PHE A 228 18.16 -5.11 10.18
CA PHE A 228 19.13 -4.10 10.56
C PHE A 228 20.53 -4.70 10.56
N LYS A 229 21.27 -4.56 9.46
CA LYS A 229 22.72 -4.77 9.48
C LYS A 229 23.46 -3.57 10.08
N TYR A 230 22.96 -2.35 9.83
CA TYR A 230 23.61 -1.10 10.29
C TYR A 230 22.59 -0.11 10.84
N LYS A 231 23.01 0.74 11.79
CA LYS A 231 22.15 1.82 12.33
C LYS A 231 21.68 2.81 11.24
N SER A 232 22.49 3.01 10.19
CA SER A 232 22.13 3.83 9.03
C SER A 232 20.92 3.29 8.26
N ASP A 233 20.72 1.97 8.26
CA ASP A 233 19.61 1.34 7.54
C ASP A 233 18.29 1.59 8.23
N ILE A 234 18.28 1.67 9.58
CA ILE A 234 17.11 2.05 10.38
C ILE A 234 16.62 3.43 9.95
N PHE A 235 17.54 4.37 9.86
CA PHE A 235 17.21 5.77 9.54
C PHE A 235 16.68 5.89 8.10
N ARG A 236 17.32 5.23 7.13
CA ARG A 236 16.87 5.20 5.73
C ARG A 236 15.48 4.59 5.60
N GLN A 237 15.20 3.55 6.35
CA GLN A 237 13.91 2.85 6.29
C GLN A 237 12.78 3.64 6.97
N ILE A 238 13.06 4.32 8.08
CA ILE A 238 12.09 5.26 8.68
C ILE A 238 11.78 6.41 7.71
N ILE A 239 12.79 6.89 7.00
CA ILE A 239 12.61 7.90 5.97
C ILE A 239 11.74 7.36 4.85
N ALA A 240 12.05 6.18 4.29
CA ALA A 240 11.27 5.56 3.24
C ALA A 240 9.80 5.35 3.66
N CYS A 241 9.56 4.91 4.90
CA CYS A 241 8.19 4.78 5.41
C CYS A 241 7.44 6.12 5.43
N LYS A 242 8.09 7.21 5.83
CA LYS A 242 7.48 8.55 5.84
C LYS A 242 7.27 9.11 4.44
N GLU A 243 8.16 8.77 3.50
CA GLU A 243 8.06 9.16 2.09
C GLU A 243 6.83 8.53 1.42
N TRP A 244 6.55 7.29 1.74
CA TRP A 244 5.42 6.53 1.19
C TRP A 244 4.18 6.57 2.08
N ALA A 245 4.22 7.35 3.18
CA ALA A 245 3.06 7.49 4.06
C ALA A 245 1.89 8.13 3.30
N PRO A 246 0.73 7.50 3.33
CA PRO A 246 -0.49 8.05 2.75
C PRO A 246 -0.95 9.33 3.49
N LEU A 247 -1.90 10.04 2.88
CA LEU A 247 -2.36 11.38 3.30
C LEU A 247 -3.13 11.43 4.62
N SER A 248 -3.66 10.31 5.10
CA SER A 248 -4.57 10.26 6.26
C SER A 248 -3.97 9.45 7.42
N ASN A 249 -4.72 9.27 8.50
CA ASN A 249 -4.42 8.61 9.78
C ASN A 249 -3.56 7.33 9.67
N PHE A 250 -2.33 7.52 9.19
CA PHE A 250 -1.39 6.44 8.91
C PHE A 250 -0.42 6.29 10.07
N LYS A 251 -0.39 5.11 10.63
CA LYS A 251 0.60 4.69 11.62
C LYS A 251 1.40 3.51 11.08
N PHE A 252 2.61 3.32 11.60
CA PHE A 252 3.37 2.12 11.29
C PHE A 252 3.96 1.50 12.56
N THR A 253 4.18 0.20 12.50
CA THR A 253 4.90 -0.53 13.55
C THR A 253 5.91 -1.48 12.96
N ILE A 254 7.02 -1.66 13.64
CA ILE A 254 8.10 -2.56 13.23
C ILE A 254 7.94 -3.85 14.00
N LEU A 255 7.63 -4.92 13.30
CA LEU A 255 7.58 -6.27 13.84
C LEU A 255 8.99 -6.87 13.94
N LYS A 256 9.18 -7.79 14.87
CA LYS A 256 10.43 -8.52 15.08
C LYS A 256 10.19 -10.01 14.82
N LYS A 257 11.26 -10.74 14.49
CA LYS A 257 11.21 -12.20 14.37
C LYS A 257 10.66 -12.84 15.64
N ASN A 258 11.04 -12.33 16.81
CA ASN A 258 10.47 -12.78 18.08
C ASN A 258 9.00 -12.30 18.18
N TYR A 259 8.09 -13.25 18.11
CA TYR A 259 6.65 -13.07 18.15
C TYR A 259 6.18 -12.27 19.39
N SER A 260 6.57 -12.70 20.60
CA SER A 260 6.16 -12.04 21.85
C SER A 260 6.57 -10.56 21.92
N LYS A 261 7.78 -10.23 21.42
CA LYS A 261 8.24 -8.83 21.36
C LYS A 261 7.42 -8.00 20.37
N SER A 262 6.93 -8.61 19.30
CA SER A 262 6.06 -7.95 18.33
C SER A 262 4.68 -7.67 18.90
N ILE A 263 4.08 -8.64 19.59
CA ILE A 263 2.78 -8.50 20.26
C ILE A 263 2.82 -7.41 21.34
N ASN A 264 3.84 -7.41 22.20
CA ASN A 264 4.02 -6.39 23.25
C ASN A 264 4.17 -4.98 22.69
N LYS A 265 4.67 -4.84 21.47
CA LYS A 265 4.77 -3.54 20.81
C LYS A 265 3.44 -3.11 20.21
N LEU A 266 2.69 -4.03 19.63
CA LEU A 266 1.37 -3.76 19.06
C LEU A 266 0.36 -3.38 20.13
N SER A 267 0.38 -4.02 21.31
CA SER A 267 -0.53 -3.70 22.43
C SER A 267 -0.45 -2.25 22.91
N LYS A 268 0.65 -1.56 22.63
CA LYS A 268 0.82 -0.13 22.94
C LYS A 268 0.24 0.81 21.88
N LEU A 269 -0.15 0.26 20.72
CA LEU A 269 -0.63 1.04 19.57
C LEU A 269 -2.12 0.81 19.28
N MET A 270 -2.66 -0.28 19.80
CA MET A 270 -4.06 -0.69 19.66
C MET A 270 -4.89 -0.28 20.87
#